data_86f1d00371d4085c4976532c8ee8313a
#
_entry.id   86f1d00371d4085c4976532c8ee8313a
#
_cell.length_a   1.000
_cell.length_b   1.000
_cell.length_c   1.000
_cell.angle_alpha   90.00
_cell.angle_beta   90.00
_cell.angle_gamma   90.00
#
_symmetry.space_group_name_H-M   'P 1'
#
loop_
_entity.id
_entity.type
_entity.pdbx_description
1 polymer ?
#
loop_
_entity_poly.entity_id
_entity_poly.type
_entity_poly.pdbx_seq_one_letter_code
_entity_poly.pdbx_strand_id
1 'polypeptide(L)'
;MSWRKCAYNLRLRRAPLLFEIVAMSKTNPNVDDDAVIAATRRWVEQAVIGLNLCPFAKAVHVKEQVRYVVSPATTPEALLEQLMDELQLLSDTDADKVDTTLLIHPFVLTDFLDYNEFLDVADAAIEDMSLEGELQVASFHPDYQFADTDVNDIENFTNRSPYPVLQLLREDSIERAVEAFPDAEAIFEKNIATMEKLGHDGWDALHVGPA
;
A
#
# COMPACT_ATOMS: atom_id res chain seq x y z
N MET A 1 -20.30 6.32 -5.59
CA MET A 1 -19.05 7.06 -5.93
C MET A 1 -17.90 6.16 -5.48
N SER A 2 -17.10 5.63 -6.42
CA SER A 2 -16.13 4.57 -6.12
C SER A 2 -15.00 5.04 -5.22
N TRP A 3 -14.59 4.23 -4.26
CA TRP A 3 -13.38 4.39 -3.41
C TRP A 3 -12.11 4.66 -4.23
N ARG A 4 -12.08 4.18 -5.49
CA ARG A 4 -11.06 4.53 -6.48
C ARG A 4 -10.84 6.05 -6.60
N LYS A 5 -11.87 6.89 -6.43
CA LYS A 5 -11.71 8.35 -6.51
C LYS A 5 -11.01 8.97 -5.30
N CYS A 6 -11.11 8.39 -4.11
CA CYS A 6 -10.42 8.91 -2.92
C CYS A 6 -8.93 8.54 -2.89
N ALA A 7 -8.56 7.31 -3.33
CA ALA A 7 -7.17 6.86 -3.36
C ALA A 7 -6.42 7.30 -4.65
N TYR A 8 -7.14 7.48 -5.77
CA TYR A 8 -6.55 7.68 -7.10
C TYR A 8 -6.36 9.14 -7.53
N ASN A 9 -7.13 10.09 -7.01
CA ASN A 9 -7.09 11.48 -7.50
C ASN A 9 -5.97 12.35 -6.89
N LEU A 10 -5.10 11.77 -6.05
CA LEU A 10 -4.06 12.52 -5.34
C LEU A 10 -2.64 12.08 -5.72
N ARG A 11 -2.44 11.44 -6.87
CA ARG A 11 -1.10 11.07 -7.35
C ARG A 11 -0.38 12.26 -7.99
N LEU A 12 0.89 12.42 -7.68
CA LEU A 12 1.76 13.36 -8.39
C LEU A 12 1.83 12.99 -9.88
N ARG A 13 1.44 13.92 -10.76
CA ARG A 13 1.59 13.75 -12.21
C ARG A 13 2.93 14.35 -12.64
N ARG A 14 3.82 13.53 -13.14
CA ARG A 14 5.04 13.96 -13.84
C ARG A 14 4.71 14.23 -15.31
N ALA A 15 5.32 15.28 -15.90
CA ALA A 15 5.36 15.44 -17.35
C ALA A 15 6.25 14.33 -17.94
N PRO A 16 5.95 13.77 -19.14
CA PRO A 16 6.70 12.67 -19.70
C PRO A 16 8.15 13.10 -19.98
N LEU A 17 9.10 12.58 -19.24
CA LEU A 17 10.53 12.65 -19.51
C LEU A 17 11.01 11.28 -19.97
N LEU A 18 11.77 11.31 -21.06
CA LEU A 18 12.41 10.16 -21.69
C LEU A 18 13.20 9.32 -20.68
N PHE A 19 12.96 8.02 -20.72
CA PHE A 19 13.62 6.98 -19.95
C PHE A 19 15.14 7.00 -20.21
N GLU A 20 15.94 7.37 -19.22
CA GLU A 20 17.32 6.96 -19.12
C GLU A 20 17.43 5.94 -17.98
N ILE A 21 17.63 4.68 -18.37
CA ILE A 21 17.85 3.55 -17.46
C ILE A 21 19.23 3.75 -16.81
N VAL A 22 19.27 4.14 -15.55
CA VAL A 22 20.46 3.98 -14.71
C VAL A 22 20.15 2.89 -13.68
N ALA A 23 20.42 1.66 -14.08
CA ALA A 23 20.44 0.52 -13.18
C ALA A 23 21.66 0.59 -12.26
N MET A 24 21.46 0.91 -10.97
CA MET A 24 22.39 0.52 -9.90
C MET A 24 21.59 0.18 -8.64
N SER A 25 20.99 -1.01 -8.64
CA SER A 25 20.48 -1.61 -7.41
C SER A 25 21.64 -2.13 -6.57
N LYS A 26 21.86 -1.54 -5.39
CA LYS A 26 22.67 -2.16 -4.35
C LYS A 26 21.75 -3.06 -3.53
N THR A 27 21.69 -4.33 -3.91
CA THR A 27 21.06 -5.36 -3.08
C THR A 27 21.82 -5.47 -1.76
N ASN A 28 21.16 -5.25 -0.65
CA ASN A 28 21.67 -5.60 0.66
C ASN A 28 21.30 -7.07 0.92
N PRO A 29 22.23 -8.05 0.87
CA PRO A 29 21.92 -9.48 0.93
C PRO A 29 21.50 -9.98 2.31
N ASN A 30 21.19 -9.08 3.25
CA ASN A 30 21.00 -9.41 4.67
C ASN A 30 19.68 -8.87 5.26
N VAL A 31 18.67 -8.59 4.44
CA VAL A 31 17.35 -8.26 4.98
C VAL A 31 16.61 -9.58 5.21
N ASP A 32 16.33 -9.88 6.48
CA ASP A 32 15.58 -11.04 6.90
C ASP A 32 14.09 -10.83 6.60
N ASP A 33 13.48 -11.69 5.79
CA ASP A 33 12.08 -11.63 5.43
C ASP A 33 11.17 -11.59 6.67
N ASP A 34 11.52 -12.35 7.72
CA ASP A 34 10.77 -12.34 8.98
C ASP A 34 10.84 -10.97 9.67
N ALA A 35 11.97 -10.27 9.58
CA ALA A 35 12.12 -8.92 10.12
C ALA A 35 11.31 -7.89 9.32
N VAL A 36 11.27 -8.01 7.98
CA VAL A 36 10.43 -7.18 7.09
C VAL A 36 8.95 -7.37 7.40
N ILE A 37 8.51 -8.62 7.49
CA ILE A 37 7.13 -8.96 7.84
C ILE A 37 6.78 -8.42 9.22
N ALA A 38 7.66 -8.59 10.21
CA ALA A 38 7.43 -8.11 11.58
C ALA A 38 7.30 -6.57 11.64
N ALA A 39 8.15 -5.83 10.90
CA ALA A 39 8.07 -4.37 10.81
C ALA A 39 6.77 -3.91 10.13
N THR A 40 6.38 -4.56 9.02
CA THR A 40 5.14 -4.25 8.30
C THR A 40 3.92 -4.58 9.14
N ARG A 41 3.91 -5.71 9.86
CA ARG A 41 2.83 -6.09 10.78
C ARG A 41 2.70 -5.07 11.92
N ARG A 42 3.81 -4.63 12.50
CA ARG A 42 3.82 -3.58 13.54
C ARG A 42 3.22 -2.27 13.02
N TRP A 43 3.55 -1.87 11.77
CA TRP A 43 2.95 -0.70 11.13
C TRP A 43 1.43 -0.88 10.96
N VAL A 44 0.95 -2.03 10.48
CA VAL A 44 -0.49 -2.31 10.39
C VAL A 44 -1.16 -2.19 11.76
N GLU A 45 -0.56 -2.78 12.80
CA GLU A 45 -1.14 -2.80 14.15
C GLU A 45 -1.11 -1.44 14.85
N GLN A 46 0.02 -0.71 14.80
CA GLN A 46 0.21 0.52 15.56
C GLN A 46 -0.34 1.76 14.82
N ALA A 47 -0.10 1.85 13.51
CA ALA A 47 -0.55 2.99 12.72
C ALA A 47 -1.93 2.72 12.08
N VAL A 48 -2.07 1.75 11.20
CA VAL A 48 -3.30 1.57 10.40
C VAL A 48 -4.49 1.26 11.31
N ILE A 49 -4.35 0.31 12.23
CA ILE A 49 -5.40 -0.10 13.17
C ILE A 49 -5.41 0.81 14.40
N GLY A 50 -4.23 1.07 14.98
CA GLY A 50 -4.10 1.82 16.23
C GLY A 50 -4.61 3.26 16.14
N LEU A 51 -4.35 3.95 15.03
CA LEU A 51 -4.88 5.29 14.75
C LEU A 51 -6.23 5.26 14.01
N ASN A 52 -6.76 4.06 13.71
CA ASN A 52 -7.99 3.87 12.95
C ASN A 52 -7.97 4.54 11.57
N LEU A 53 -6.81 4.52 10.87
CA LEU A 53 -6.67 5.08 9.54
C LEU A 53 -7.48 4.28 8.49
N CYS A 54 -7.63 2.96 8.71
CA CYS A 54 -8.51 2.09 7.95
C CYS A 54 -9.43 1.33 8.92
N PRO A 55 -10.72 1.69 9.03
CA PRO A 55 -11.64 1.03 9.96
C PRO A 55 -11.89 -0.44 9.63
N PHE A 56 -11.56 -0.87 8.41
CA PHE A 56 -11.77 -2.23 7.92
C PHE A 56 -10.61 -3.17 8.26
N ALA A 57 -9.39 -2.63 8.41
CA ALA A 57 -8.18 -3.41 8.62
C ALA A 57 -8.23 -4.31 9.86
N LYS A 58 -8.88 -3.84 10.94
CA LYS A 58 -8.94 -4.58 12.20
C LYS A 58 -9.68 -5.92 12.07
N ALA A 59 -10.76 -5.97 11.29
CA ALA A 59 -11.56 -7.17 11.15
C ALA A 59 -10.80 -8.29 10.43
N VAL A 60 -10.14 -7.96 9.31
CA VAL A 60 -9.32 -8.90 8.53
C VAL A 60 -8.06 -9.32 9.28
N HIS A 61 -7.45 -8.39 10.03
CA HIS A 61 -6.28 -8.68 10.84
C HIS A 61 -6.58 -9.68 11.96
N VAL A 62 -7.66 -9.48 12.72
CA VAL A 62 -8.06 -10.39 13.83
C VAL A 62 -8.46 -11.78 13.32
N LYS A 63 -8.99 -11.87 12.11
CA LYS A 63 -9.34 -13.14 11.46
C LYS A 63 -8.16 -13.84 10.79
N GLU A 64 -6.95 -13.24 10.86
CA GLU A 64 -5.73 -13.74 10.21
C GLU A 64 -5.87 -13.90 8.68
N GLN A 65 -6.67 -13.05 8.04
CA GLN A 65 -6.93 -13.05 6.59
C GLN A 65 -5.99 -12.13 5.80
N VAL A 66 -4.96 -11.57 6.44
CA VAL A 66 -3.92 -10.74 5.80
C VAL A 66 -2.74 -11.62 5.42
N ARG A 67 -2.46 -11.74 4.12
CA ARG A 67 -1.27 -12.40 3.59
C ARG A 67 -0.13 -11.38 3.48
N TYR A 68 1.03 -11.68 4.09
CA TYR A 68 2.26 -10.89 3.99
C TYR A 68 3.26 -11.62 3.11
N VAL A 69 3.75 -10.97 2.05
CA VAL A 69 4.70 -11.52 1.09
C VAL A 69 5.85 -10.56 0.91
N VAL A 70 7.07 -11.01 1.14
CA VAL A 70 8.28 -10.22 0.83
C VAL A 70 8.75 -10.60 -0.57
N SER A 71 8.84 -9.60 -1.44
CA SER A 71 9.32 -9.78 -2.80
C SER A 71 10.85 -9.80 -2.84
N PRO A 72 11.47 -10.80 -3.44
CA PRO A 72 12.89 -10.80 -3.75
C PRO A 72 13.25 -9.98 -5.01
N ALA A 73 12.25 -9.40 -5.69
CA ALA A 73 12.44 -8.69 -6.94
C ALA A 73 13.38 -7.49 -6.77
N THR A 74 14.29 -7.33 -7.72
CA THR A 74 15.24 -6.22 -7.80
C THR A 74 15.05 -5.36 -9.05
N THR A 75 14.10 -5.75 -9.90
CA THR A 75 13.70 -4.99 -11.09
C THR A 75 12.16 -4.85 -11.14
N PRO A 76 11.64 -3.78 -11.77
CA PRO A 76 10.20 -3.58 -11.91
C PRO A 76 9.51 -4.72 -12.67
N GLU A 77 10.18 -5.32 -13.67
CA GLU A 77 9.64 -6.44 -14.46
C GLU A 77 9.45 -7.67 -13.58
N ALA A 78 10.44 -8.01 -12.74
CA ALA A 78 10.33 -9.14 -11.82
C ALA A 78 9.26 -8.90 -10.75
N LEU A 79 9.09 -7.64 -10.31
CA LEU A 79 8.01 -7.28 -9.40
C LEU A 79 6.64 -7.41 -10.08
N LEU A 80 6.53 -7.02 -11.34
CA LEU A 80 5.29 -7.17 -12.12
C LEU A 80 4.88 -8.63 -12.26
N GLU A 81 5.82 -9.53 -12.61
CA GLU A 81 5.56 -10.97 -12.68
C GLU A 81 5.01 -11.49 -11.35
N GLN A 82 5.63 -11.13 -10.24
CA GLN A 82 5.17 -11.55 -8.91
C GLN A 82 3.83 -10.91 -8.53
N LEU A 83 3.58 -9.65 -8.90
CA LEU A 83 2.31 -8.99 -8.69
C LEU A 83 1.18 -9.75 -9.39
N MET A 84 1.39 -10.16 -10.64
CA MET A 84 0.42 -10.96 -11.40
C MET A 84 0.14 -12.32 -10.75
N ASP A 85 1.19 -13.00 -10.26
CA ASP A 85 1.04 -14.26 -9.52
C ASP A 85 0.22 -14.09 -8.24
N GLU A 86 0.47 -13.02 -7.46
CA GLU A 86 -0.26 -12.73 -6.23
C GLU A 86 -1.71 -12.26 -6.50
N LEU A 87 -1.96 -11.53 -7.58
CA LEU A 87 -3.32 -11.18 -8.04
C LEU A 87 -4.11 -12.45 -8.40
N GLN A 88 -3.51 -13.35 -9.18
CA GLN A 88 -4.15 -14.62 -9.52
C GLN A 88 -4.42 -15.48 -8.29
N LEU A 89 -3.42 -15.59 -7.38
CA LEU A 89 -3.58 -16.31 -6.12
C LEU A 89 -4.72 -15.74 -5.28
N LEU A 90 -4.81 -14.40 -5.20
CA LEU A 90 -5.86 -13.74 -4.43
C LEU A 90 -7.23 -14.00 -5.07
N SER A 91 -7.38 -13.90 -6.40
CA SER A 91 -8.62 -14.20 -7.11
C SER A 91 -9.08 -15.65 -6.88
N ASP A 92 -8.16 -16.62 -6.99
CA ASP A 92 -8.44 -18.06 -6.85
C ASP A 92 -8.68 -18.51 -5.39
N THR A 93 -8.34 -17.67 -4.40
CA THR A 93 -8.44 -18.02 -2.99
C THR A 93 -9.74 -17.49 -2.39
N ASP A 94 -10.38 -18.28 -1.52
CA ASP A 94 -11.56 -17.84 -0.77
C ASP A 94 -11.23 -16.65 0.16
N ALA A 95 -12.09 -15.63 0.18
CA ALA A 95 -11.93 -14.44 1.03
C ALA A 95 -11.87 -14.79 2.54
N ASP A 96 -12.53 -15.89 2.94
CA ASP A 96 -12.43 -16.37 4.33
C ASP A 96 -11.05 -16.89 4.72
N LYS A 97 -10.19 -17.16 3.74
CA LYS A 97 -8.80 -17.58 3.95
C LYS A 97 -7.80 -16.43 3.76
N VAL A 98 -7.94 -15.70 2.67
CA VAL A 98 -7.11 -14.52 2.35
C VAL A 98 -8.01 -13.43 1.78
N ASP A 99 -8.22 -12.38 2.54
CA ASP A 99 -9.02 -11.23 2.13
C ASP A 99 -8.18 -10.15 1.45
N THR A 100 -6.92 -10.01 1.88
CA THR A 100 -5.97 -9.04 1.31
C THR A 100 -4.54 -9.56 1.34
N THR A 101 -3.72 -9.15 0.36
CA THR A 101 -2.27 -9.43 0.32
C THR A 101 -1.49 -8.12 0.41
N LEU A 102 -0.48 -8.07 1.27
CA LEU A 102 0.54 -7.03 1.33
C LEU A 102 1.79 -7.56 0.62
N LEU A 103 2.01 -7.15 -0.63
CA LEU A 103 3.23 -7.44 -1.39
C LEU A 103 4.27 -6.37 -1.06
N ILE A 104 5.24 -6.74 -0.22
CA ILE A 104 6.29 -5.87 0.32
C ILE A 104 7.52 -6.04 -0.57
N HIS A 105 8.07 -4.96 -1.13
CA HIS A 105 9.17 -5.03 -2.09
C HIS A 105 10.36 -4.12 -1.70
N PRO A 106 11.16 -4.52 -0.70
CA PRO A 106 12.18 -3.67 -0.10
C PRO A 106 13.37 -3.36 -1.02
N PHE A 107 13.51 -4.05 -2.16
CA PHE A 107 14.69 -3.99 -3.01
C PHE A 107 14.46 -3.33 -4.38
N VAL A 108 13.23 -2.93 -4.69
CA VAL A 108 12.84 -2.34 -5.97
C VAL A 108 11.83 -1.22 -5.76
N LEU A 109 11.86 -0.21 -6.64
CA LEU A 109 10.98 0.97 -6.55
C LEU A 109 11.07 1.66 -5.18
N THR A 110 12.29 1.84 -4.69
CA THR A 110 12.58 2.52 -3.42
C THR A 110 12.57 4.05 -3.55
N ASP A 111 12.60 4.60 -4.77
CA ASP A 111 12.27 5.98 -5.07
C ASP A 111 10.76 6.12 -5.23
N PHE A 112 10.15 7.12 -4.58
CA PHE A 112 8.70 7.28 -4.58
C PHE A 112 8.14 7.63 -5.97
N LEU A 113 8.86 8.37 -6.80
CA LEU A 113 8.38 8.74 -8.13
C LEU A 113 8.38 7.54 -9.07
N ASP A 114 9.43 6.73 -9.03
CA ASP A 114 9.50 5.48 -9.79
C ASP A 114 8.40 4.50 -9.34
N TYR A 115 8.18 4.41 -8.03
CA TYR A 115 7.07 3.64 -7.45
C TYR A 115 5.70 4.16 -7.93
N ASN A 116 5.49 5.45 -7.90
CA ASN A 116 4.23 6.06 -8.33
C ASN A 116 3.96 5.86 -9.82
N GLU A 117 4.99 5.89 -10.69
CA GLU A 117 4.87 5.56 -12.11
C GLU A 117 4.52 4.08 -12.33
N PHE A 118 5.05 3.18 -11.51
CA PHE A 118 4.74 1.75 -11.59
C PHE A 118 3.28 1.42 -11.24
N LEU A 119 2.58 2.27 -10.53
CA LEU A 119 1.17 2.03 -10.21
C LEU A 119 0.27 1.99 -11.46
N ASP A 120 0.62 2.73 -12.52
CA ASP A 120 -0.09 2.65 -13.80
C ASP A 120 0.14 1.28 -14.47
N VAL A 121 1.33 0.68 -14.27
CA VAL A 121 1.64 -0.68 -14.75
C VAL A 121 0.86 -1.73 -13.94
N ALA A 122 0.74 -1.53 -12.64
CA ALA A 122 -0.05 -2.41 -11.77
C ALA A 122 -1.54 -2.40 -12.13
N ASP A 123 -2.09 -1.22 -12.45
CA ASP A 123 -3.47 -1.10 -12.91
C ASP A 123 -3.69 -1.78 -14.27
N ALA A 124 -2.74 -1.58 -15.21
CA ALA A 124 -2.79 -2.26 -16.51
C ALA A 124 -2.73 -3.79 -16.38
N ALA A 125 -1.98 -4.32 -15.40
CA ALA A 125 -1.94 -5.76 -15.13
C ALA A 125 -3.31 -6.29 -14.67
N ILE A 126 -4.04 -5.56 -13.83
CA ILE A 126 -5.41 -5.91 -13.41
C ILE A 126 -6.35 -5.97 -14.63
N GLU A 127 -6.25 -4.98 -15.54
CA GLU A 127 -7.03 -4.93 -16.78
C GLU A 127 -6.71 -6.13 -17.69
N ASP A 128 -5.41 -6.37 -17.95
CA ASP A 128 -4.95 -7.46 -18.82
C ASP A 128 -5.34 -8.85 -18.29
N MET A 129 -5.39 -9.01 -16.97
CA MET A 129 -5.85 -10.23 -16.29
C MET A 129 -7.37 -10.34 -16.20
N SER A 130 -8.13 -9.34 -16.67
CA SER A 130 -9.60 -9.26 -16.57
C SER A 130 -10.11 -9.32 -15.12
N LEU A 131 -9.37 -8.74 -14.18
CA LEU A 131 -9.69 -8.66 -12.74
C LEU A 131 -10.28 -7.31 -12.34
N GLU A 132 -10.61 -6.43 -13.29
CA GLU A 132 -11.32 -5.18 -13.04
C GLU A 132 -12.70 -5.47 -12.39
N GLY A 133 -13.00 -4.71 -11.35
CA GLY A 133 -14.24 -4.91 -10.58
C GLY A 133 -14.16 -6.06 -9.57
N GLU A 134 -13.10 -6.86 -9.58
CA GLU A 134 -12.84 -7.93 -8.61
C GLU A 134 -11.72 -7.54 -7.62
N LEU A 135 -10.59 -7.05 -8.16
CA LEU A 135 -9.42 -6.67 -7.37
C LEU A 135 -8.99 -5.24 -7.67
N GLN A 136 -8.33 -4.63 -6.69
CA GLN A 136 -7.66 -3.33 -6.85
C GLN A 136 -6.36 -3.29 -6.05
N VAL A 137 -5.45 -2.37 -6.42
CA VAL A 137 -4.20 -2.12 -5.70
C VAL A 137 -4.29 -0.81 -4.92
N ALA A 138 -3.98 -0.85 -3.62
CA ALA A 138 -3.70 0.33 -2.82
C ALA A 138 -2.19 0.46 -2.59
N SER A 139 -1.69 1.70 -2.51
CA SER A 139 -0.28 2.02 -2.54
C SER A 139 0.22 2.61 -1.22
N PHE A 140 1.36 2.10 -0.73
CA PHE A 140 2.04 2.62 0.45
C PHE A 140 3.56 2.64 0.21
N HIS A 141 4.22 3.70 0.65
CA HIS A 141 5.64 3.89 0.43
C HIS A 141 6.27 4.66 1.61
N PRO A 142 7.55 4.43 1.98
CA PRO A 142 8.20 5.20 3.05
C PRO A 142 8.17 6.72 2.82
N ASP A 143 8.31 7.15 1.58
CA ASP A 143 8.33 8.54 1.16
C ASP A 143 7.04 8.97 0.44
N TYR A 144 5.91 8.33 0.77
CA TYR A 144 4.63 8.67 0.14
C TYR A 144 4.32 10.16 0.25
N GLN A 145 3.89 10.74 -0.86
CA GLN A 145 3.49 12.15 -0.94
C GLN A 145 2.24 12.29 -1.78
N PHE A 146 1.22 12.92 -1.23
CA PHE A 146 0.02 13.28 -2.00
C PHE A 146 0.30 14.45 -2.94
N ALA A 147 -0.48 14.53 -4.03
CA ALA A 147 -0.44 15.70 -4.90
C ALA A 147 -0.79 16.97 -4.10
N ASP A 148 -0.14 18.08 -4.45
CA ASP A 148 -0.34 19.39 -3.83
C ASP A 148 0.03 19.50 -2.35
N THR A 149 0.78 18.53 -1.79
CA THR A 149 1.34 18.59 -0.43
C THR A 149 2.85 18.81 -0.46
N ASP A 150 3.40 19.35 0.64
CA ASP A 150 4.84 19.36 0.88
C ASP A 150 5.31 18.00 1.40
N VAL A 151 6.58 17.63 1.11
CA VAL A 151 7.14 16.34 1.51
C VAL A 151 7.01 16.06 3.02
N ASN A 152 7.03 17.10 3.85
CA ASN A 152 6.93 16.98 5.31
C ASN A 152 5.50 17.12 5.85
N ASP A 153 4.50 17.28 5.00
CA ASP A 153 3.14 17.39 5.48
C ASP A 153 2.71 16.09 6.16
N ILE A 154 2.18 16.24 7.38
CA ILE A 154 1.87 15.08 8.23
C ILE A 154 0.76 14.19 7.64
N GLU A 155 -0.08 14.71 6.79
CA GLU A 155 -1.12 13.95 6.10
C GLU A 155 -0.57 12.88 5.17
N ASN A 156 0.65 13.06 4.61
CA ASN A 156 1.34 12.06 3.80
C ASN A 156 1.56 10.75 4.56
N PHE A 157 1.70 10.85 5.88
CA PHE A 157 2.00 9.72 6.74
C PHE A 157 0.83 8.72 6.86
N THR A 158 -0.37 9.08 6.41
CA THR A 158 -1.49 8.14 6.30
C THR A 158 -1.18 6.98 5.36
N ASN A 159 -0.32 7.22 4.34
CA ASN A 159 0.10 6.22 3.35
C ASN A 159 1.59 5.86 3.45
N ARG A 160 2.31 6.34 4.49
CA ARG A 160 3.69 5.95 4.72
C ARG A 160 3.77 4.62 5.45
N SER A 161 4.57 3.72 4.88
CA SER A 161 4.84 2.36 5.36
C SER A 161 6.34 2.16 5.58
N PRO A 162 6.78 1.14 6.35
CA PRO A 162 8.21 0.89 6.58
C PRO A 162 8.99 0.53 5.32
N TYR A 163 8.34 -0.06 4.34
CA TYR A 163 8.87 -0.44 3.02
C TYR A 163 7.87 -0.10 1.93
N PRO A 164 8.25 -0.04 0.65
CA PRO A 164 7.28 0.03 -0.43
C PRO A 164 6.36 -1.20 -0.43
N VAL A 165 5.05 -0.98 -0.53
CA VAL A 165 4.01 -2.03 -0.45
C VAL A 165 2.96 -1.79 -1.52
N LEU A 166 2.63 -2.84 -2.26
CA LEU A 166 1.41 -2.93 -3.06
C LEU A 166 0.41 -3.79 -2.26
N GLN A 167 -0.69 -3.18 -1.83
CA GLN A 167 -1.76 -3.92 -1.15
C GLN A 167 -2.81 -4.33 -2.17
N LEU A 168 -3.03 -5.64 -2.30
CA LEU A 168 -4.06 -6.22 -3.16
C LEU A 168 -5.34 -6.38 -2.35
N LEU A 169 -6.43 -5.85 -2.86
CA LEU A 169 -7.71 -5.74 -2.16
C LEU A 169 -8.83 -6.33 -3.03
N ARG A 170 -9.80 -6.99 -2.40
CA ARG A 170 -11.05 -7.42 -3.04
C ARG A 170 -12.05 -6.26 -3.04
N GLU A 171 -12.58 -5.91 -4.22
CA GLU A 171 -13.59 -4.84 -4.31
C GLU A 171 -14.85 -5.18 -3.52
N ASP A 172 -15.32 -6.42 -3.59
CA ASP A 172 -16.49 -6.90 -2.81
C ASP A 172 -16.31 -6.75 -1.30
N SER A 173 -15.07 -6.97 -0.77
CA SER A 173 -14.80 -6.82 0.65
C SER A 173 -14.82 -5.36 1.06
N ILE A 174 -14.31 -4.47 0.19
CA ILE A 174 -14.36 -3.02 0.40
C ILE A 174 -15.81 -2.52 0.35
N GLU A 175 -16.60 -2.95 -0.64
CA GLU A 175 -18.01 -2.54 -0.77
C GLU A 175 -18.83 -2.93 0.47
N ARG A 176 -18.70 -4.18 0.92
CA ARG A 176 -19.35 -4.63 2.18
C ARG A 176 -18.93 -3.81 3.40
N ALA A 177 -17.64 -3.45 3.44
CA ALA A 177 -17.10 -2.67 4.54
C ALA A 177 -17.60 -1.22 4.52
N VAL A 178 -17.69 -0.60 3.33
CA VAL A 178 -18.25 0.74 3.12
C VAL A 178 -19.74 0.78 3.46
N GLU A 179 -20.52 -0.22 3.03
CA GLU A 179 -21.93 -0.33 3.38
C GLU A 179 -22.19 -0.42 4.88
N ALA A 180 -21.28 -1.08 5.61
CA ALA A 180 -21.36 -1.20 7.06
C ALA A 180 -20.90 0.08 7.81
N PHE A 181 -20.31 1.04 7.11
CA PHE A 181 -19.75 2.26 7.71
C PHE A 181 -20.39 3.52 7.11
N PRO A 182 -21.39 4.12 7.78
CA PRO A 182 -22.24 5.18 7.21
C PRO A 182 -21.50 6.43 6.73
N ASP A 183 -20.29 6.70 7.27
CA ASP A 183 -19.48 7.89 7.00
C ASP A 183 -18.18 7.54 6.26
N ALA A 184 -18.20 6.57 5.35
CA ALA A 184 -16.98 6.15 4.64
C ALA A 184 -16.33 7.30 3.85
N GLU A 185 -17.10 8.26 3.33
CA GLU A 185 -16.59 9.45 2.64
C GLU A 185 -15.80 10.40 3.58
N ALA A 186 -16.07 10.36 4.88
CA ALA A 186 -15.40 11.18 5.89
C ALA A 186 -14.09 10.55 6.40
N ILE A 187 -13.72 9.33 5.96
CA ILE A 187 -12.50 8.66 6.44
C ILE A 187 -11.26 9.49 6.12
N PHE A 188 -11.18 10.04 4.91
CA PHE A 188 -10.05 10.88 4.49
C PHE A 188 -9.87 12.11 5.40
N GLU A 189 -10.94 12.86 5.65
CA GLU A 189 -10.89 14.05 6.51
C GLU A 189 -10.56 13.67 7.98
N LYS A 190 -11.11 12.54 8.46
CA LYS A 190 -10.80 12.01 9.80
C LYS A 190 -9.35 11.59 9.92
N ASN A 191 -8.76 11.01 8.86
CA ASN A 191 -7.35 10.65 8.84
C ASN A 191 -6.46 11.88 8.91
N ILE A 192 -6.72 12.92 8.11
CA ILE A 192 -5.99 14.20 8.18
C ILE A 192 -6.04 14.76 9.58
N ALA A 193 -7.24 14.92 10.16
CA ALA A 193 -7.40 15.44 11.51
C ALA A 193 -6.69 14.59 12.58
N THR A 194 -6.65 13.27 12.40
CA THR A 194 -5.92 12.35 13.28
C THR A 194 -4.42 12.59 13.18
N MET A 195 -3.89 12.72 11.97
CA MET A 195 -2.46 12.95 11.74
C MET A 195 -2.02 14.34 12.22
N GLU A 196 -2.80 15.39 11.96
CA GLU A 196 -2.55 16.73 12.47
C GLU A 196 -2.47 16.76 14.01
N LYS A 197 -3.39 16.04 14.67
CA LYS A 197 -3.40 15.93 16.14
C LYS A 197 -2.22 15.12 16.67
N LEU A 198 -1.81 14.07 15.96
CA LEU A 198 -0.68 13.21 16.33
C LEU A 198 0.66 13.95 16.18
N GLY A 199 0.84 14.64 15.07
CA GLY A 199 2.08 15.31 14.69
C GLY A 199 3.25 14.34 14.46
N HIS A 200 4.40 14.89 14.04
CA HIS A 200 5.60 14.08 13.74
C HIS A 200 6.13 13.37 15.01
N ASP A 201 6.19 14.04 16.14
CA ASP A 201 6.66 13.43 17.39
C ASP A 201 5.80 12.23 17.81
N GLY A 202 4.47 12.33 17.60
CA GLY A 202 3.55 11.24 17.87
C GLY A 202 3.73 10.07 16.89
N TRP A 203 3.98 10.36 15.61
CA TRP A 203 4.28 9.31 14.63
C TRP A 203 5.59 8.58 14.95
N ASP A 204 6.65 9.32 15.26
CA ASP A 204 7.95 8.75 15.62
C ASP A 204 7.86 7.85 16.87
N ALA A 205 7.00 8.21 17.81
CA ALA A 205 6.74 7.41 19.01
C ALA A 205 6.03 6.06 18.73
N LEU A 206 5.42 5.86 17.56
CA LEU A 206 4.84 4.56 17.17
C LEU A 206 5.91 3.53 16.83
N HIS A 207 7.14 3.93 16.52
CA HIS A 207 8.26 3.08 16.12
C HIS A 207 7.92 2.13 14.97
N VAL A 208 7.22 2.64 13.96
CA VAL A 208 6.73 1.89 12.78
C VAL A 208 7.67 1.96 11.58
N GLY A 209 8.92 2.33 11.77
CA GLY A 209 9.96 2.32 10.75
C GLY A 209 10.40 0.92 10.34
N PRO A 210 11.32 0.82 9.34
CA PRO A 210 11.91 -0.44 8.89
C PRO A 210 12.66 -1.15 10.02
N ALA A 211 12.93 -2.45 9.84
CA ALA A 211 13.68 -3.28 10.78
C ALA A 211 15.17 -2.99 10.72
#